data_ff9cde57ad401c255b08233d94a563e7
#
_entry.id   ff9cde57ad401c255b08233d94a563e7
#
_cell.length_a   1.000
_cell.length_b   1.000
_cell.length_c   1.000
_cell.angle_alpha   90.00
_cell.angle_beta   90.00
_cell.angle_gamma   90.00
#
_symmetry.space_group_name_H-M   'P 1'
#
loop_
_entity.id
_entity.type
_entity.pdbx_description
1 polymer ?
#
loop_
_entity_poly.entity_id
_entity_poly.type
_entity_poly.pdbx_seq_one_letter_code
_entity_poly.pdbx_strand_id
1 'polypeptide(L)'
;MKRLIDMYGERIQGRGVGLEHHPAKLSGADYVARLLAKKGTLVILDEGGVQDNSLAFAQRFEAWQLSSDNVHLAVGPAEGWPEDANLNSVLRLSLSEMTFPHELAAVMLVEQLYRATELQRGSGYHKA
;
A
#
# COMPACT_ATOMS: atom_id res chain seq x y z
N MET A 1 15.25 7.57 -0.88
CA MET A 1 14.13 6.62 -0.82
C MET A 1 13.43 6.42 -2.14
N LYS A 2 13.37 7.44 -2.98
CA LYS A 2 12.80 7.29 -4.32
C LYS A 2 13.46 6.14 -5.11
N ARG A 3 14.77 5.97 -4.98
CA ARG A 3 15.51 4.89 -5.63
C ARG A 3 15.02 3.50 -5.21
N LEU A 4 14.73 3.33 -3.92
CA LEU A 4 14.23 2.03 -3.41
C LEU A 4 12.83 1.76 -3.91
N ILE A 5 11.98 2.78 -3.95
CA ILE A 5 10.61 2.66 -4.49
C ILE A 5 10.70 2.26 -5.96
N ASP A 6 11.53 2.92 -6.74
CA ASP A 6 11.70 2.64 -8.17
C ASP A 6 12.27 1.23 -8.39
N MET A 7 13.25 0.82 -7.59
CA MET A 7 13.86 -0.50 -7.67
C MET A 7 12.83 -1.62 -7.46
N TYR A 8 12.05 -1.54 -6.38
CA TYR A 8 11.01 -2.53 -6.14
C TYR A 8 9.87 -2.42 -7.15
N GLY A 9 9.53 -1.21 -7.56
CA GLY A 9 8.54 -0.97 -8.61
C GLY A 9 8.90 -1.67 -9.91
N GLU A 10 10.17 -1.63 -10.32
CA GLU A 10 10.66 -2.35 -11.49
C GLU A 10 10.54 -3.87 -11.32
N ARG A 11 10.84 -4.38 -10.12
CA ARG A 11 10.76 -5.82 -9.85
C ARG A 11 9.34 -6.36 -9.91
N ILE A 12 8.33 -5.55 -9.59
CA ILE A 12 6.93 -5.96 -9.65
C ILE A 12 6.24 -5.58 -10.96
N GLN A 13 6.94 -4.94 -11.86
CA GLN A 13 6.40 -4.60 -13.17
C GLN A 13 5.96 -5.86 -13.91
N GLY A 14 4.76 -5.84 -14.46
CA GLY A 14 4.18 -7.00 -15.14
C GLY A 14 3.58 -8.04 -14.19
N ARG A 15 3.56 -7.78 -12.88
CA ARG A 15 2.98 -8.70 -11.88
C ARG A 15 1.62 -8.23 -11.35
N GLY A 16 0.96 -7.34 -12.08
CA GLY A 16 -0.37 -6.86 -11.73
C GLY A 16 -0.39 -5.72 -10.70
N VAL A 17 0.76 -5.13 -10.41
CA VAL A 17 0.89 -4.02 -9.47
C VAL A 17 1.45 -2.81 -10.20
N GLY A 18 0.78 -1.67 -10.08
CA GLY A 18 1.24 -0.39 -10.59
C GLY A 18 1.48 0.60 -9.46
N LEU A 19 2.38 1.54 -9.68
CA LEU A 19 2.65 2.62 -8.74
C LEU A 19 2.10 3.92 -9.28
N GLU A 20 1.51 4.73 -8.40
CA GLU A 20 1.02 6.06 -8.73
C GLU A 20 1.59 7.05 -7.72
N HIS A 21 2.18 8.11 -8.23
CA HIS A 21 2.75 9.18 -7.41
C HIS A 21 1.83 10.40 -7.43
N HIS A 22 1.61 10.96 -6.26
CA HIS A 22 0.81 12.17 -6.11
C HIS A 22 1.71 13.36 -5.79
N PRO A 23 1.36 14.58 -6.26
CA PRO A 23 2.19 15.77 -5.99
C PRO A 23 2.35 16.02 -4.49
N ALA A 24 3.57 16.32 -4.05
CA ALA A 24 3.85 16.62 -2.64
C ALA A 24 3.11 17.87 -2.13
N LYS A 25 2.72 18.77 -3.04
CA LYS A 25 1.98 19.99 -2.72
C LYS A 25 0.50 19.75 -2.42
N LEU A 26 -0.01 18.55 -2.74
CA LEU A 26 -1.41 18.24 -2.58
C LEU A 26 -1.76 18.25 -1.10
N SER A 27 -2.83 18.95 -0.73
CA SER A 27 -3.32 18.90 0.65
C SER A 27 -3.83 17.52 1.01
N GLY A 28 -3.85 17.19 2.31
CA GLY A 28 -4.41 15.92 2.76
C GLY A 28 -5.85 15.74 2.32
N ALA A 29 -6.68 16.80 2.38
CA ALA A 29 -8.07 16.75 1.95
C ALA A 29 -8.19 16.47 0.44
N ASP A 30 -7.37 17.13 -0.38
CA ASP A 30 -7.38 16.91 -1.83
C ASP A 30 -6.87 15.52 -2.20
N TYR A 31 -5.88 15.04 -1.47
CA TYR A 31 -5.38 13.67 -1.65
C TYR A 31 -6.47 12.64 -1.38
N VAL A 32 -7.18 12.77 -0.26
CA VAL A 32 -8.29 11.90 0.10
C VAL A 32 -9.39 11.97 -0.97
N ALA A 33 -9.73 13.17 -1.44
CA ALA A 33 -10.73 13.33 -2.50
C ALA A 33 -10.35 12.58 -3.78
N ARG A 34 -9.08 12.64 -4.18
CA ARG A 34 -8.59 11.89 -5.35
C ARG A 34 -8.69 10.38 -5.14
N LEU A 35 -8.33 9.90 -3.94
CA LEU A 35 -8.41 8.47 -3.64
C LEU A 35 -9.85 7.98 -3.65
N LEU A 36 -10.77 8.73 -3.04
CA LEU A 36 -12.17 8.36 -2.98
C LEU A 36 -12.86 8.40 -4.34
N ALA A 37 -12.34 9.18 -5.28
CA ALA A 37 -12.87 9.25 -6.64
C ALA A 37 -12.49 8.04 -7.51
N LYS A 38 -11.50 7.25 -7.09
CA LYS A 38 -11.08 6.07 -7.83
C LYS A 38 -12.12 4.95 -7.73
N LYS A 39 -12.33 4.26 -8.84
CA LYS A 39 -13.19 3.07 -8.85
C LYS A 39 -12.47 1.90 -8.23
N GLY A 40 -13.19 1.11 -7.45
CA GLY A 40 -12.66 -0.08 -6.82
C GLY A 40 -12.60 0.05 -5.31
N THR A 41 -11.76 -0.75 -4.68
CA THR A 41 -11.61 -0.81 -3.24
C THR A 41 -10.40 0.01 -2.80
N LEU A 42 -10.62 0.92 -1.86
CA LEU A 42 -9.54 1.69 -1.24
C LEU A 42 -9.12 1.03 0.07
N VAL A 43 -7.83 0.90 0.26
CA VAL A 43 -7.19 0.43 1.51
C VAL A 43 -6.14 1.47 1.86
N ILE A 44 -6.16 1.96 3.09
CA ILE A 44 -5.18 2.96 3.52
C ILE A 44 -4.23 2.38 4.56
N LEU A 45 -2.98 2.82 4.52
CA LEU A 45 -2.00 2.46 5.53
C LEU A 45 -2.15 3.42 6.71
N ASP A 46 -2.24 2.86 7.91
CA ASP A 46 -2.38 3.61 9.14
C ASP A 46 -1.84 2.75 10.29
N GLU A 47 -1.00 3.31 11.14
CA GLU A 47 -0.40 2.60 12.27
C GLU A 47 -1.43 2.04 13.25
N GLY A 48 -2.63 2.59 13.30
CA GLY A 48 -3.75 2.08 14.10
C GLY A 48 -4.60 1.03 13.40
N GLY A 49 -4.23 0.61 12.19
CA GLY A 49 -5.00 -0.35 11.43
C GLY A 49 -4.74 -1.81 11.81
N VAL A 50 -5.32 -2.71 11.03
CA VAL A 50 -5.12 -4.15 11.19
C VAL A 50 -3.66 -4.49 10.88
N GLN A 51 -3.02 -5.26 11.74
CA GLN A 51 -1.64 -5.71 11.53
C GLN A 51 -1.62 -7.10 10.89
N ASP A 52 -0.98 -7.19 9.74
CA ASP A 52 -0.69 -8.47 9.09
C ASP A 52 0.81 -8.74 9.23
N ASN A 53 1.19 -10.00 9.42
CA ASN A 53 2.56 -10.40 9.12
C ASN A 53 2.70 -10.56 7.60
N SER A 54 3.92 -10.81 7.10
CA SER A 54 4.16 -10.87 5.66
C SER A 54 3.38 -12.00 4.97
N LEU A 55 3.18 -13.13 5.64
CA LEU A 55 2.40 -14.23 5.09
C LEU A 55 0.91 -13.89 5.01
N ALA A 56 0.36 -13.28 6.05
CA ALA A 56 -1.03 -12.83 6.06
C ALA A 56 -1.28 -11.75 5.01
N PHE A 57 -0.32 -10.82 4.85
CA PHE A 57 -0.41 -9.80 3.81
C PHE A 57 -0.39 -10.43 2.41
N ALA A 58 0.46 -11.43 2.19
CA ALA A 58 0.51 -12.16 0.91
C ALA A 58 -0.82 -12.86 0.60
N GLN A 59 -1.48 -13.42 1.61
CA GLN A 59 -2.80 -14.04 1.44
C GLN A 59 -3.86 -13.00 1.07
N ARG A 60 -3.80 -11.84 1.70
CA ARG A 60 -4.70 -10.71 1.39
C ARG A 60 -4.47 -10.21 -0.04
N PHE A 61 -3.19 -10.09 -0.45
CA PHE A 61 -2.81 -9.72 -1.80
C PHE A 61 -3.37 -10.70 -2.84
N GLU A 62 -3.26 -12.00 -2.58
CA GLU A 62 -3.83 -13.04 -3.45
C GLU A 62 -5.34 -12.88 -3.59
N ALA A 63 -6.05 -12.65 -2.47
CA ALA A 63 -7.49 -12.43 -2.50
C ALA A 63 -7.85 -11.19 -3.34
N TRP A 64 -7.08 -10.12 -3.24
CA TRP A 64 -7.30 -8.93 -4.06
C TRP A 64 -7.09 -9.20 -5.54
N GLN A 65 -6.08 -10.00 -5.90
CA GLN A 65 -5.84 -10.37 -7.29
C GLN A 65 -6.98 -11.19 -7.89
N LEU A 66 -7.65 -12.00 -7.07
CA LEU A 66 -8.78 -12.80 -7.50
C LEU A 66 -10.09 -12.00 -7.55
N SER A 67 -10.12 -10.82 -6.94
CA SER A 67 -11.26 -9.92 -6.98
C SER A 67 -11.40 -9.29 -8.36
N SER A 68 -12.65 -9.04 -8.79
CA SER A 68 -12.92 -8.30 -10.02
C SER A 68 -12.67 -6.81 -9.89
N ASP A 69 -12.59 -6.29 -8.65
CA ASP A 69 -12.33 -4.86 -8.40
C ASP A 69 -10.85 -4.56 -8.36
N ASN A 70 -10.48 -3.38 -8.82
CA ASN A 70 -9.16 -2.84 -8.57
C ASN A 70 -9.03 -2.48 -7.09
N VAL A 71 -7.88 -2.77 -6.51
CA VAL A 71 -7.58 -2.41 -5.13
C VAL A 71 -6.47 -1.37 -5.12
N HIS A 72 -6.71 -0.28 -4.42
CA HIS A 72 -5.79 0.84 -4.29
C HIS A 72 -5.27 0.90 -2.86
N LEU A 73 -3.96 0.69 -2.70
CA LEU A 73 -3.28 0.82 -1.42
C LEU A 73 -2.66 2.20 -1.35
N ALA A 74 -3.05 3.00 -0.37
CA ALA A 74 -2.61 4.38 -0.26
C ALA A 74 -1.76 4.60 0.98
N VAL A 75 -0.59 5.18 0.78
CA VAL A 75 0.29 5.66 1.86
C VAL A 75 -0.22 7.00 2.33
N GLY A 76 -0.26 7.22 3.64
CA GLY A 76 -0.75 8.46 4.22
C GLY A 76 0.12 9.66 3.86
N PRO A 77 -0.47 10.86 3.87
CA PRO A 77 0.29 12.09 3.70
C PRO A 77 1.24 12.34 4.87
N ALA A 78 2.23 13.20 4.68
CA ALA A 78 3.26 13.47 5.68
C ALA A 78 2.69 13.91 7.04
N GLU A 79 1.60 14.66 7.02
CA GLU A 79 0.93 15.15 8.23
C GLU A 79 -0.11 14.17 8.82
N GLY A 80 -0.21 12.96 8.27
CA GLY A 80 -1.20 11.96 8.67
C GLY A 80 -2.52 12.10 7.93
N TRP A 81 -3.38 11.11 8.07
CA TRP A 81 -4.70 11.14 7.43
C TRP A 81 -5.58 12.20 8.08
N PRO A 82 -6.26 13.04 7.28
CA PRO A 82 -7.24 13.96 7.83
C PRO A 82 -8.47 13.21 8.36
N GLU A 83 -9.17 13.82 9.30
CA GLU A 83 -10.48 13.30 9.71
C GLU A 83 -11.45 13.49 8.56
N ASP A 84 -12.00 12.38 8.07
CA ASP A 84 -12.99 12.37 7.00
C ASP A 84 -13.90 11.18 7.23
N ALA A 85 -15.19 11.43 7.37
CA ALA A 85 -16.18 10.39 7.61
C ALA A 85 -16.19 9.34 6.51
N ASN A 86 -15.83 9.70 5.27
CA ASN A 86 -15.76 8.78 4.15
C ASN A 86 -14.64 7.75 4.28
N LEU A 87 -13.65 7.99 5.17
CA LEU A 87 -12.59 7.03 5.47
C LEU A 87 -12.98 6.04 6.57
N ASN A 88 -14.11 6.23 7.26
CA ASN A 88 -14.48 5.38 8.38
C ASN A 88 -14.81 3.94 7.98
N SER A 89 -15.25 3.72 6.74
CA SER A 89 -15.57 2.40 6.21
C SER A 89 -14.43 1.77 5.41
N VAL A 90 -13.32 2.47 5.25
CA VAL A 90 -12.17 2.02 4.48
C VAL A 90 -11.29 1.13 5.36
N LEU A 91 -10.84 0.00 4.81
CA LEU A 91 -9.91 -0.87 5.52
C LEU A 91 -8.60 -0.12 5.77
N ARG A 92 -8.13 -0.18 7.01
CA ARG A 92 -6.84 0.37 7.43
C ARG A 92 -5.89 -0.78 7.73
N LEU A 93 -4.74 -0.80 7.08
CA LEU A 93 -3.69 -1.76 7.34
C LEU A 93 -2.50 -1.07 7.98
N SER A 94 -1.94 -1.70 9.00
CA SER A 94 -0.75 -1.23 9.68
C SER A 94 0.46 -2.05 9.27
N LEU A 95 1.53 -1.39 8.83
CA LEU A 95 2.82 -2.02 8.61
C LEU A 95 3.53 -2.29 9.94
N SER A 96 3.26 -1.47 10.93
CA SER A 96 3.82 -1.56 12.28
C SER A 96 3.06 -0.59 13.18
N GLU A 97 3.08 -0.85 14.49
CA GLU A 97 2.56 0.11 15.47
C GLU A 97 3.45 1.36 15.58
N MET A 98 4.67 1.28 15.06
CA MET A 98 5.60 2.41 15.03
C MET A 98 5.21 3.38 13.91
N THR A 99 5.45 4.66 14.15
CA THR A 99 5.24 5.71 13.15
C THR A 99 6.46 5.81 12.24
N PHE A 100 6.22 5.81 10.93
CA PHE A 100 7.27 5.97 9.94
C PHE A 100 7.04 7.23 9.10
N PRO A 101 8.11 7.88 8.63
CA PRO A 101 7.97 8.88 7.58
C PRO A 101 7.23 8.28 6.38
N HIS A 102 6.38 9.06 5.72
CA HIS A 102 5.55 8.55 4.62
C HIS A 102 6.37 7.92 3.49
N GLU A 103 7.56 8.46 3.19
CA GLU A 103 8.43 7.89 2.15
C GLU A 103 8.94 6.50 2.53
N LEU A 104 9.30 6.31 3.81
CA LEU A 104 9.74 5.01 4.30
C LEU A 104 8.58 4.02 4.29
N ALA A 105 7.39 4.43 4.67
CA ALA A 105 6.19 3.60 4.60
C ALA A 105 5.92 3.16 3.15
N ALA A 106 6.13 4.04 2.19
CA ALA A 106 5.98 3.70 0.76
C ALA A 106 6.99 2.63 0.34
N VAL A 107 8.25 2.75 0.74
CA VAL A 107 9.28 1.74 0.45
C VAL A 107 8.89 0.38 1.06
N MET A 108 8.45 0.39 2.31
CA MET A 108 8.05 -0.84 3.01
C MET A 108 6.86 -1.51 2.34
N LEU A 109 5.88 -0.72 1.91
CA LEU A 109 4.72 -1.26 1.21
C LEU A 109 5.13 -1.92 -0.11
N VAL A 110 5.92 -1.24 -0.93
CA VAL A 110 6.35 -1.77 -2.22
C VAL A 110 7.21 -3.03 -2.02
N GLU A 111 8.06 -3.05 -1.00
CA GLU A 111 8.85 -4.24 -0.66
C GLU A 111 7.94 -5.41 -0.26
N GLN A 112 6.90 -5.18 0.55
CA GLN A 112 5.97 -6.24 0.93
C GLN A 112 5.15 -6.74 -0.26
N LEU A 113 4.78 -5.87 -1.19
CA LEU A 113 4.12 -6.28 -2.43
C LEU A 113 5.04 -7.15 -3.28
N TYR A 114 6.30 -6.77 -3.41
CA TYR A 114 7.29 -7.61 -4.09
C TYR A 114 7.43 -8.96 -3.41
N ARG A 115 7.58 -8.98 -2.08
CA ARG A 115 7.67 -10.20 -1.27
C ARG A 115 6.46 -11.11 -1.50
N ALA A 116 5.26 -10.54 -1.53
CA ALA A 116 4.02 -11.28 -1.78
C ALA A 116 4.04 -11.94 -3.17
N THR A 117 4.50 -11.24 -4.21
CA THR A 117 4.63 -11.82 -5.54
C THR A 117 5.67 -12.94 -5.59
N GLU A 118 6.76 -12.80 -4.83
CA GLU A 118 7.80 -13.83 -4.76
C GLU A 118 7.32 -15.06 -4.00
N LEU A 119 6.51 -14.90 -2.95
CA LEU A 119 5.87 -16.02 -2.26
C LEU A 119 4.96 -16.80 -3.20
N GLN A 120 4.19 -16.12 -4.05
CA GLN A 120 3.34 -16.76 -5.05
C GLN A 120 4.16 -17.56 -6.05
N ARG A 121 5.36 -17.10 -6.39
CA ARG A 121 6.26 -17.77 -7.33
C ARG A 121 7.02 -18.93 -6.70
N GLY A 122 6.94 -19.07 -5.40
CA GLY A 122 7.68 -20.11 -4.69
C GLY A 122 9.19 -19.86 -4.63
N SER A 123 9.64 -18.60 -4.79
CA SER A 123 11.05 -18.26 -4.71
C SER A 123 11.55 -18.31 -3.27
N GLY A 124 12.87 -18.33 -3.10
CA GLY A 124 13.50 -18.31 -1.79
C GLY A 124 13.61 -16.93 -1.15
N TYR A 125 13.10 -15.87 -1.77
CA TYR A 125 13.26 -14.50 -1.31
C TYR A 125 12.79 -14.28 0.13
N HIS A 126 11.63 -14.82 0.48
CA HIS A 126 11.04 -14.65 1.82
C HIS A 126 11.92 -15.22 2.93
N LYS A 127 12.69 -16.25 2.62
CA LYS A 127 13.56 -16.94 3.59
C LYS A 127 14.92 -16.25 3.76
N ALA A 128 15.25 -15.35 2.87
CA ALA A 128 16.49 -14.57 2.95
C ALA A 128 16.36 -13.42 3.99
#